data_28557f1df6db92c8418c784cd0bc342a
#
_entry.id   28557f1df6db92c8418c784cd0bc342a
#
_cell.length_a   1.000
_cell.length_b   1.000
_cell.length_c   1.000
_cell.angle_alpha   90.00
_cell.angle_beta   90.00
_cell.angle_gamma   90.00
#
_symmetry.space_group_name_H-M   'P 1'
#
loop_
_entity.id
_entity.type
_entity.pdbx_description
1 polymer ?
#
loop_
_entity_poly.entity_id
_entity_poly.type
_entity_poly.pdbx_seq_one_letter_code
_entity_poly.pdbx_strand_id
1 'polypeptide(L)'
;AFFSVASGVYLFFEDWFKRADKAVLAFVLFFIGGGFGFAYFMDDLRVDPHNFTRIFTEFYETPTNLVGENVRWVNVIADMLVPQRATLFGWSVLFPCLYLLRRAVFDNDASLFLPLGIMGGCLPLIHTHSFLALGLVSIPWFLRAVYKNNSITKFASYGVIAAALSAPQLLCFTFRQAGSFL
;
A
#
# COMPACT_ATOMS: atom_id res chain seq x y z
N ALA A 1 12.16 -8.61 -0.17
CA ALA A 1 10.83 -8.00 -0.34
C ALA A 1 10.33 -7.37 0.96
N PHE A 2 10.20 -8.10 2.09
CA PHE A 2 9.70 -7.55 3.35
C PHE A 2 10.52 -6.34 3.84
N PHE A 3 11.85 -6.46 3.86
CA PHE A 3 12.73 -5.35 4.22
C PHE A 3 12.54 -4.13 3.31
N SER A 4 12.34 -4.35 2.01
CA SER A 4 12.07 -3.28 1.04
C SER A 4 10.73 -2.58 1.32
N VAL A 5 9.67 -3.34 1.68
CA VAL A 5 8.39 -2.77 2.10
C VAL A 5 8.56 -1.93 3.37
N ALA A 6 9.18 -2.49 4.40
CA ALA A 6 9.37 -1.80 5.67
C ALA A 6 10.18 -0.50 5.49
N SER A 7 11.29 -0.56 4.74
CA SER A 7 12.10 0.62 4.43
C SER A 7 11.33 1.64 3.60
N GLY A 8 10.58 1.19 2.60
CA GLY A 8 9.78 2.07 1.75
C GLY A 8 8.67 2.80 2.53
N VAL A 9 7.97 2.10 3.40
CA VAL A 9 6.94 2.67 4.30
C VAL A 9 7.57 3.70 5.24
N TYR A 10 8.71 3.35 5.88
CA TYR A 10 9.39 4.26 6.80
C TYR A 10 9.86 5.53 6.07
N LEU A 11 10.55 5.39 4.94
CA LEU A 11 11.06 6.51 4.15
C LEU A 11 9.91 7.42 3.65
N PHE A 12 8.79 6.83 3.25
CA PHE A 12 7.62 7.59 2.86
C PHE A 12 7.09 8.45 4.00
N PHE A 13 6.95 7.88 5.20
CA PHE A 13 6.48 8.63 6.37
C PHE A 13 7.49 9.66 6.87
N GLU A 14 8.80 9.33 6.87
CA GLU A 14 9.85 10.26 7.25
C GLU A 14 9.87 11.48 6.33
N ASP A 15 9.78 11.24 5.02
CA ASP A 15 9.74 12.32 4.05
C ASP A 15 8.47 13.17 4.16
N TRP A 16 7.33 12.53 4.51
CA TRP A 16 6.06 13.23 4.70
C TRP A 16 6.05 14.10 5.95
N PHE A 17 6.45 13.55 7.08
CA PHE A 17 6.39 14.25 8.36
C PHE A 17 7.60 15.13 8.65
N LYS A 18 8.73 14.88 7.99
CA LYS A 18 10.03 15.53 8.25
C LYS A 18 10.46 15.47 9.73
N ARG A 19 9.99 14.44 10.44
CA ARG A 19 10.26 14.17 11.85
C ARG A 19 10.28 12.67 12.10
N ALA A 20 11.42 12.18 12.60
CA ALA A 20 11.64 10.74 12.81
C ALA A 20 10.68 10.13 13.84
N ASP A 21 10.36 10.85 14.94
CA ASP A 21 9.41 10.39 15.96
C ASP A 21 8.01 10.13 15.40
N LYS A 22 7.51 11.04 14.54
CA LYS A 22 6.22 10.88 13.87
C LYS A 22 6.25 9.79 12.81
N ALA A 23 7.37 9.66 12.09
CA ALA A 23 7.55 8.62 11.10
C ALA A 23 7.56 7.24 11.74
N VAL A 24 8.26 7.07 12.88
CA VAL A 24 8.26 5.82 13.64
C VAL A 24 6.86 5.49 14.16
N LEU A 25 6.16 6.46 14.73
CA LEU A 25 4.80 6.24 15.22
C LEU A 25 3.86 5.81 14.08
N ALA A 26 3.90 6.50 12.93
CA ALA A 26 3.08 6.16 11.77
C ALA A 26 3.45 4.77 11.21
N PHE A 27 4.74 4.42 11.18
CA PHE A 27 5.23 3.12 10.76
C PHE A 27 4.70 2.00 11.67
N VAL A 28 4.80 2.19 12.98
CA VAL A 28 4.28 1.22 13.96
C VAL A 28 2.76 1.06 13.81
N LEU A 29 2.02 2.17 13.75
CA LEU A 29 0.57 2.14 13.57
C LEU A 29 0.15 1.49 12.26
N PHE A 30 0.92 1.66 11.17
CA PHE A 30 0.66 1.04 9.88
C PHE A 30 0.75 -0.49 9.96
N PHE A 31 1.76 -1.03 10.63
CA PHE A 31 1.95 -2.48 10.71
C PHE A 31 1.15 -3.16 11.82
N ILE A 32 0.85 -2.45 12.91
CA ILE A 32 0.03 -2.97 14.02
C ILE A 32 -1.45 -2.63 13.80
N GLY A 33 -1.75 -1.59 13.01
CA GLY A 33 -3.10 -1.16 12.72
C GLY A 33 -3.93 -2.28 12.08
N GLY A 34 -5.21 -2.22 12.31
CA GLY A 34 -6.20 -3.18 11.78
C GLY A 34 -7.60 -2.67 12.08
N GLY A 35 -8.60 -3.52 11.97
CA GLY A 35 -9.96 -3.22 12.41
C GLY A 35 -10.08 -3.18 13.94
N PHE A 36 -11.30 -2.95 14.43
CA PHE A 36 -11.60 -2.90 15.88
C PHE A 36 -11.69 -4.29 16.53
N GLY A 37 -11.37 -5.38 15.82
CA GLY A 37 -11.39 -6.74 16.34
C GLY A 37 -10.57 -6.94 17.64
N PHE A 38 -9.52 -6.14 17.82
CA PHE A 38 -8.72 -6.16 19.04
C PHE A 38 -9.56 -5.86 20.32
N ALA A 39 -10.65 -5.08 20.22
CA ALA A 39 -11.48 -4.76 21.36
C ALA A 39 -12.15 -6.00 21.94
N TYR A 40 -12.64 -6.90 21.08
CA TYR A 40 -13.22 -8.17 21.48
C TYR A 40 -12.18 -9.10 22.13
N PHE A 41 -10.95 -9.09 21.61
CA PHE A 41 -9.85 -9.83 22.23
C PHE A 41 -9.50 -9.29 23.61
N MET A 42 -9.55 -7.97 23.83
CA MET A 42 -9.33 -7.38 25.14
C MET A 42 -10.42 -7.76 26.15
N ASP A 43 -11.66 -7.93 25.69
CA ASP A 43 -12.74 -8.42 26.56
C ASP A 43 -12.55 -9.91 26.92
N ASP A 44 -12.10 -10.74 25.96
CA ASP A 44 -11.76 -12.15 26.20
C ASP A 44 -10.61 -12.29 27.21
N LEU A 45 -9.59 -11.42 27.14
CA LEU A 45 -8.50 -11.37 28.12
C LEU A 45 -8.94 -10.98 29.54
N ARG A 46 -10.01 -10.20 29.68
CA ARG A 46 -10.56 -9.86 30.99
C ARG A 46 -11.22 -11.07 31.66
N VAL A 47 -11.77 -11.96 30.83
CA VAL A 47 -12.41 -13.22 31.31
C VAL A 47 -11.34 -14.25 31.67
N ASP A 48 -10.35 -14.44 30.79
CA ASP A 48 -9.22 -15.36 31.03
C ASP A 48 -7.91 -14.78 30.45
N PRO A 49 -6.98 -14.30 31.31
CA PRO A 49 -5.68 -13.79 30.87
C PRO A 49 -4.80 -14.80 30.11
N HIS A 50 -5.03 -16.11 30.30
CA HIS A 50 -4.28 -17.14 29.57
C HIS A 50 -4.58 -17.15 28.08
N ASN A 51 -5.70 -16.55 27.65
CA ASN A 51 -6.04 -16.40 26.23
C ASN A 51 -5.08 -15.49 25.46
N PHE A 52 -4.19 -14.74 26.15
CA PHE A 52 -3.22 -13.88 25.49
C PHE A 52 -2.32 -14.64 24.49
N THR A 53 -1.92 -15.86 24.81
CA THR A 53 -1.06 -16.67 23.94
C THR A 53 -1.78 -17.15 22.69
N ARG A 54 -3.11 -17.25 22.70
CA ARG A 54 -3.92 -17.71 21.55
C ARG A 54 -3.81 -16.79 20.35
N ILE A 55 -3.54 -15.50 20.53
CA ILE A 55 -3.33 -14.56 19.42
C ILE A 55 -2.14 -14.96 18.53
N PHE A 56 -1.18 -15.71 19.07
CA PHE A 56 0.00 -16.17 18.35
C PHE A 56 -0.16 -17.58 17.78
N THR A 57 -1.01 -18.40 18.39
CA THR A 57 -1.17 -19.82 18.04
C THR A 57 -2.48 -20.12 17.31
N GLU A 58 -3.55 -19.38 17.64
CA GLU A 58 -4.92 -19.64 17.19
C GLU A 58 -5.60 -18.35 16.72
N PHE A 59 -4.88 -17.47 16.04
CA PHE A 59 -5.33 -16.13 15.68
C PHE A 59 -6.73 -16.07 15.05
N TYR A 60 -7.06 -17.02 14.16
CA TYR A 60 -8.36 -17.05 13.47
C TYR A 60 -9.50 -17.62 14.33
N GLU A 61 -9.20 -18.22 15.49
CA GLU A 61 -10.18 -18.76 16.44
C GLU A 61 -10.43 -17.81 17.60
N THR A 62 -9.72 -16.68 17.65
CA THR A 62 -9.92 -15.68 18.70
C THR A 62 -11.05 -14.71 18.33
N PRO A 63 -11.67 -14.03 19.33
CA PRO A 63 -12.73 -13.03 19.09
C PRO A 63 -12.32 -11.86 18.20
N THR A 64 -11.04 -11.72 17.88
CA THR A 64 -10.54 -10.72 16.92
C THR A 64 -11.12 -10.91 15.51
N ASN A 65 -11.58 -12.10 15.16
CA ASN A 65 -12.09 -12.49 13.86
C ASN A 65 -13.49 -13.09 13.91
N LEU A 66 -14.48 -12.33 14.36
CA LEU A 66 -15.89 -12.70 14.34
C LEU A 66 -16.46 -12.51 12.94
N VAL A 67 -16.21 -13.47 12.05
CA VAL A 67 -16.57 -13.38 10.63
C VAL A 67 -18.08 -13.25 10.42
N GLY A 68 -18.91 -13.92 11.25
CA GLY A 68 -20.37 -13.84 11.20
C GLY A 68 -20.90 -12.44 11.52
N GLU A 69 -20.17 -11.64 12.27
CA GLU A 69 -20.53 -10.26 12.64
C GLU A 69 -19.77 -9.21 11.81
N ASN A 70 -19.06 -9.66 10.77
CA ASN A 70 -18.19 -8.81 9.92
C ASN A 70 -17.13 -8.03 10.71
N VAL A 71 -16.66 -8.60 11.81
CA VAL A 71 -15.58 -8.03 12.63
C VAL A 71 -14.28 -8.76 12.31
N ARG A 72 -13.27 -8.00 11.90
CA ARG A 72 -11.93 -8.52 11.63
C ARG A 72 -10.87 -7.57 12.16
N TRP A 73 -9.87 -8.12 12.81
CA TRP A 73 -8.62 -7.44 13.04
C TRP A 73 -7.59 -7.91 12.01
N VAL A 74 -7.58 -7.25 10.87
CA VAL A 74 -6.65 -7.59 9.78
C VAL A 74 -5.29 -7.01 10.10
N ASN A 75 -4.35 -7.86 10.48
CA ASN A 75 -2.96 -7.46 10.65
C ASN A 75 -2.25 -7.42 9.29
N VAL A 76 -1.63 -6.27 8.98
CA VAL A 76 -0.94 -6.06 7.69
C VAL A 76 0.14 -7.11 7.43
N ILE A 77 0.87 -7.53 8.46
CA ILE A 77 1.94 -8.52 8.30
C ILE A 77 1.33 -9.91 8.13
N ALA A 78 0.48 -10.35 9.08
CA ALA A 78 -0.02 -11.71 9.15
C ALA A 78 -1.06 -12.04 8.06
N ASP A 79 -1.92 -11.07 7.70
CA ASP A 79 -3.03 -11.32 6.79
C ASP A 79 -2.78 -10.86 5.35
N MET A 80 -1.85 -9.92 5.14
CA MET A 80 -1.60 -9.35 3.82
C MET A 80 -0.20 -9.68 3.28
N LEU A 81 0.86 -9.41 4.03
CA LEU A 81 2.22 -9.53 3.50
C LEU A 81 2.75 -10.96 3.51
N VAL A 82 2.45 -11.75 4.56
CA VAL A 82 2.93 -13.13 4.66
C VAL A 82 2.17 -14.07 3.72
N PRO A 83 0.83 -14.13 3.73
CA PRO A 83 0.10 -15.05 2.86
C PRO A 83 0.03 -14.61 1.40
N GLN A 84 0.07 -13.31 1.13
CA GLN A 84 -0.09 -12.75 -0.21
C GLN A 84 1.23 -12.28 -0.79
N ARG A 85 1.98 -13.19 -1.40
CA ARG A 85 3.28 -12.87 -2.04
C ARG A 85 3.19 -11.74 -3.06
N ALA A 86 2.11 -11.70 -3.86
CA ALA A 86 1.89 -10.62 -4.83
C ALA A 86 1.76 -9.25 -4.15
N THR A 87 1.07 -9.15 -3.01
CA THR A 87 0.99 -7.94 -2.21
C THR A 87 2.35 -7.53 -1.67
N LEU A 88 3.12 -8.48 -1.13
CA LEU A 88 4.46 -8.21 -0.61
C LEU A 88 5.39 -7.63 -1.70
N PHE A 89 5.42 -8.24 -2.90
CA PHE A 89 6.21 -7.73 -4.02
C PHE A 89 5.63 -6.43 -4.59
N GLY A 90 4.32 -6.32 -4.71
CA GLY A 90 3.65 -5.10 -5.18
C GLY A 90 3.94 -3.90 -4.28
N TRP A 91 3.91 -4.08 -2.96
CA TRP A 91 4.21 -3.01 -2.01
C TRP A 91 5.69 -2.65 -1.98
N SER A 92 6.59 -3.60 -2.26
CA SER A 92 8.03 -3.31 -2.36
C SER A 92 8.37 -2.34 -3.50
N VAL A 93 7.47 -2.19 -4.48
CA VAL A 93 7.58 -1.21 -5.57
C VAL A 93 6.65 -0.02 -5.33
N LEU A 94 5.43 -0.23 -4.80
CA LEU A 94 4.45 0.82 -4.57
C LEU A 94 4.98 1.92 -3.64
N PHE A 95 5.55 1.57 -2.48
CA PHE A 95 6.02 2.58 -1.53
C PHE A 95 7.18 3.44 -2.06
N PRO A 96 8.19 2.89 -2.74
CA PRO A 96 9.15 3.70 -3.50
C PRO A 96 8.47 4.62 -4.55
N CYS A 97 7.47 4.14 -5.28
CA CYS A 97 6.72 4.97 -6.22
C CYS A 97 5.98 6.12 -5.51
N LEU A 98 5.33 5.87 -4.38
CA LEU A 98 4.66 6.91 -3.58
C LEU A 98 5.66 7.94 -3.04
N TYR A 99 6.83 7.49 -2.59
CA TYR A 99 7.91 8.36 -2.16
C TYR A 99 8.40 9.27 -3.31
N LEU A 100 8.69 8.69 -4.48
CA LEU A 100 9.12 9.45 -5.65
C LEU A 100 8.04 10.43 -6.12
N LEU A 101 6.77 9.99 -6.16
CA LEU A 101 5.64 10.83 -6.56
C LEU A 101 5.46 12.02 -5.60
N ARG A 102 5.55 11.76 -4.28
CA ARG A 102 5.50 12.83 -3.29
C ARG A 102 6.60 13.86 -3.53
N ARG A 103 7.84 13.44 -3.71
CA ARG A 103 8.97 14.36 -3.96
C ARG A 103 8.81 15.10 -5.28
N ALA A 104 8.41 14.41 -6.34
CA ALA A 104 8.17 15.04 -7.65
C ALA A 104 7.14 16.18 -7.57
N VAL A 105 6.05 15.98 -6.79
CA VAL A 105 4.93 16.93 -6.72
C VAL A 105 5.15 18.01 -5.64
N PHE A 106 5.64 17.65 -4.46
CA PHE A 106 5.71 18.59 -3.33
C PHE A 106 7.06 19.31 -3.24
N ASP A 107 8.14 18.65 -3.62
CA ASP A 107 9.48 19.24 -3.66
C ASP A 107 9.84 19.76 -5.08
N ASN A 108 8.90 19.60 -6.04
CA ASN A 108 9.04 20.03 -7.44
C ASN A 108 10.24 19.42 -8.18
N ASP A 109 10.59 18.17 -7.85
CA ASP A 109 11.68 17.45 -8.51
C ASP A 109 11.15 16.73 -9.76
N ALA A 110 11.11 17.46 -10.86
CA ALA A 110 10.57 16.96 -12.14
C ALA A 110 11.35 15.78 -12.74
N SER A 111 12.60 15.56 -12.30
CA SER A 111 13.44 14.45 -12.79
C SER A 111 12.90 13.08 -12.38
N LEU A 112 12.13 13.02 -11.29
CA LEU A 112 11.59 11.79 -10.72
C LEU A 112 10.40 11.23 -11.49
N PHE A 113 9.74 12.01 -12.34
CA PHE A 113 8.57 11.53 -13.10
C PHE A 113 8.90 10.42 -14.11
N LEU A 114 10.09 10.44 -14.72
CA LEU A 114 10.48 9.39 -15.65
C LEU A 114 10.67 8.03 -14.97
N PRO A 115 11.54 7.87 -13.93
CA PRO A 115 11.67 6.60 -13.23
C PRO A 115 10.36 6.14 -12.59
N LEU A 116 9.55 7.07 -12.07
CA LEU A 116 8.23 6.78 -11.53
C LEU A 116 7.29 6.19 -12.59
N GLY A 117 7.29 6.73 -13.81
CA GLY A 117 6.48 6.21 -14.91
C GLY A 117 6.85 4.79 -15.31
N ILE A 118 8.13 4.49 -15.34
CA ILE A 118 8.63 3.13 -15.64
C ILE A 118 8.26 2.17 -14.50
N MET A 119 8.60 2.50 -13.26
CA MET A 119 8.30 1.64 -12.10
C MET A 119 6.80 1.42 -11.93
N GLY A 120 6.02 2.50 -11.98
CA GLY A 120 4.57 2.44 -11.85
C GLY A 120 3.92 1.64 -12.98
N GLY A 121 4.39 1.83 -14.22
CA GLY A 121 3.88 1.10 -15.38
C GLY A 121 4.18 -0.40 -15.38
N CYS A 122 5.18 -0.86 -14.64
CA CYS A 122 5.49 -2.28 -14.47
C CYS A 122 4.70 -2.96 -13.32
N LEU A 123 4.03 -2.18 -12.46
CA LEU A 123 3.27 -2.71 -11.32
C LEU A 123 2.19 -3.74 -11.67
N PRO A 124 1.42 -3.63 -12.78
CA PRO A 124 0.39 -4.62 -13.10
C PRO A 124 0.92 -6.04 -13.25
N LEU A 125 2.17 -6.25 -13.70
CA LEU A 125 2.81 -7.57 -13.77
C LEU A 125 2.99 -8.21 -12.39
N ILE A 126 3.12 -7.39 -11.36
CA ILE A 126 3.41 -7.85 -10.00
C ILE A 126 2.12 -7.88 -9.18
N HIS A 127 1.39 -6.75 -9.16
CA HIS A 127 0.20 -6.57 -8.32
C HIS A 127 -0.69 -5.44 -8.83
N THR A 128 -1.75 -5.79 -9.54
CA THR A 128 -2.68 -4.84 -10.17
C THR A 128 -3.31 -3.86 -9.16
N HIS A 129 -3.61 -4.32 -7.93
CA HIS A 129 -4.17 -3.45 -6.90
C HIS A 129 -3.20 -2.35 -6.45
N SER A 130 -1.88 -2.63 -6.43
CA SER A 130 -0.87 -1.61 -6.15
C SER A 130 -0.81 -0.56 -7.26
N PHE A 131 -0.96 -0.98 -8.52
CA PHE A 131 -1.06 -0.05 -9.64
C PHE A 131 -2.30 0.85 -9.52
N LEU A 132 -3.46 0.26 -9.18
CA LEU A 132 -4.69 1.01 -8.96
C LEU A 132 -4.52 2.01 -7.79
N ALA A 133 -3.92 1.60 -6.69
CA ALA A 133 -3.65 2.47 -5.54
C ALA A 133 -2.74 3.65 -5.93
N LEU A 134 -1.66 3.40 -6.68
CA LEU A 134 -0.79 4.46 -7.21
C LEU A 134 -1.57 5.42 -8.12
N GLY A 135 -2.42 4.90 -8.99
CA GLY A 135 -3.28 5.69 -9.87
C GLY A 135 -4.23 6.60 -9.08
N LEU A 136 -4.93 6.03 -8.09
CA LEU A 136 -5.86 6.79 -7.24
C LEU A 136 -5.17 7.92 -6.47
N VAL A 137 -3.96 7.70 -5.93
CA VAL A 137 -3.17 8.74 -5.27
C VAL A 137 -2.65 9.78 -6.27
N SER A 138 -2.34 9.37 -7.50
CA SER A 138 -1.85 10.28 -8.54
C SER A 138 -2.89 11.32 -8.95
N ILE A 139 -4.19 11.01 -8.91
CA ILE A 139 -5.25 11.95 -9.31
C ILE A 139 -5.25 13.23 -8.47
N PRO A 140 -5.43 13.21 -7.14
CA PRO A 140 -5.42 14.41 -6.33
C PRO A 140 -4.08 15.15 -6.37
N TRP A 141 -2.97 14.42 -6.51
CA TRP A 141 -1.65 15.05 -6.62
C TRP A 141 -1.41 15.70 -7.97
N PHE A 142 -1.99 15.17 -9.04
CA PHE A 142 -2.04 15.85 -10.33
C PHE A 142 -2.84 17.17 -10.24
N LEU A 143 -4.03 17.13 -9.62
CA LEU A 143 -4.83 18.34 -9.41
C LEU A 143 -4.06 19.40 -8.59
N ARG A 144 -3.31 18.96 -7.58
CA ARG A 144 -2.40 19.85 -6.85
C ARG A 144 -1.30 20.43 -7.74
N ALA A 145 -0.67 19.62 -8.59
CA ALA A 145 0.37 20.08 -9.50
C ALA A 145 -0.19 21.12 -10.49
N VAL A 146 -1.38 20.89 -11.00
CA VAL A 146 -2.11 21.85 -11.87
C VAL A 146 -2.38 23.17 -11.10
N TYR A 147 -2.93 23.06 -9.89
CA TYR A 147 -3.25 24.24 -9.06
C TYR A 147 -1.99 25.08 -8.74
N LYS A 148 -0.86 24.43 -8.50
CA LYS A 148 0.42 25.08 -8.20
C LYS A 148 1.21 25.46 -9.46
N ASN A 149 0.71 25.14 -10.65
CA ASN A 149 1.40 25.30 -11.93
C ASN A 149 2.80 24.65 -11.95
N ASN A 150 2.91 23.48 -11.31
CA ASN A 150 4.16 22.76 -11.13
C ASN A 150 4.27 21.60 -12.11
N SER A 151 5.27 21.63 -12.99
CA SER A 151 5.73 20.49 -13.82
C SER A 151 4.63 19.63 -14.47
N ILE A 152 3.50 20.26 -14.88
CA ILE A 152 2.31 19.57 -15.41
C ILE A 152 2.68 18.63 -16.56
N THR A 153 3.50 19.13 -17.51
CA THR A 153 3.95 18.34 -18.66
C THR A 153 4.73 17.10 -18.25
N LYS A 154 5.58 17.23 -17.25
CA LYS A 154 6.36 16.09 -16.71
C LYS A 154 5.48 15.11 -15.95
N PHE A 155 4.49 15.60 -15.21
CA PHE A 155 3.49 14.73 -14.58
C PHE A 155 2.66 13.99 -15.64
N ALA A 156 2.24 14.69 -16.72
CA ALA A 156 1.54 14.05 -17.83
C ALA A 156 2.40 12.99 -18.52
N SER A 157 3.71 13.24 -18.71
CA SER A 157 4.63 12.23 -19.26
C SER A 157 4.74 10.99 -18.37
N TYR A 158 4.74 11.14 -17.05
CA TYR A 158 4.64 10.03 -16.12
C TYR A 158 3.39 9.18 -16.39
N GLY A 159 2.22 9.83 -16.49
CA GLY A 159 0.96 9.14 -16.75
C GLY A 159 0.96 8.40 -18.11
N VAL A 160 1.48 9.03 -19.16
CA VAL A 160 1.60 8.42 -20.50
C VAL A 160 2.52 7.20 -20.47
N ILE A 161 3.70 7.31 -19.86
CA ILE A 161 4.66 6.20 -19.76
C ILE A 161 4.04 5.04 -18.95
N ALA A 162 3.45 5.36 -17.79
CA ALA A 162 2.81 4.35 -16.96
C ALA A 162 1.66 3.66 -17.70
N ALA A 163 0.82 4.40 -18.42
CA ALA A 163 -0.26 3.85 -19.22
C ALA A 163 0.26 2.98 -20.39
N ALA A 164 1.25 3.45 -21.13
CA ALA A 164 1.83 2.72 -22.26
C ALA A 164 2.44 1.38 -21.84
N LEU A 165 3.10 1.33 -20.69
CA LEU A 165 3.68 0.11 -20.15
C LEU A 165 2.63 -0.81 -19.50
N SER A 166 1.62 -0.26 -18.82
CA SER A 166 0.59 -1.04 -18.12
C SER A 166 -0.49 -1.59 -19.05
N ALA A 167 -0.84 -0.87 -20.13
CA ALA A 167 -1.93 -1.27 -21.02
C ALA A 167 -1.77 -2.68 -21.61
N PRO A 168 -0.65 -3.09 -22.19
CA PRO A 168 -0.50 -4.46 -22.70
C PRO A 168 -0.59 -5.51 -21.59
N GLN A 169 -0.09 -5.20 -20.39
CA GLN A 169 -0.14 -6.10 -19.23
C GLN A 169 -1.59 -6.32 -18.77
N LEU A 170 -2.35 -5.23 -18.62
CA LEU A 170 -3.74 -5.29 -18.23
C LEU A 170 -4.60 -6.01 -19.27
N LEU A 171 -4.43 -5.68 -20.56
CA LEU A 171 -5.19 -6.30 -21.64
C LEU A 171 -4.88 -7.78 -21.83
N CYS A 172 -3.59 -8.16 -21.81
CA CYS A 172 -3.19 -9.53 -22.09
C CYS A 172 -3.37 -10.48 -20.88
N PHE A 173 -3.19 -9.98 -19.66
CA PHE A 173 -3.20 -10.82 -18.46
C PHE A 173 -4.45 -10.61 -17.60
N THR A 174 -4.77 -9.38 -17.20
CA THR A 174 -5.85 -9.14 -16.25
C THR A 174 -7.23 -9.32 -16.87
N PHE A 175 -7.51 -8.67 -17.99
CA PHE A 175 -8.84 -8.75 -18.63
C PHE A 175 -9.12 -10.13 -19.22
N ARG A 176 -8.10 -10.82 -19.76
CA ARG A 176 -8.28 -12.17 -20.28
C ARG A 176 -8.60 -13.17 -19.17
N GLN A 177 -8.03 -13.01 -17.98
CA GLN A 177 -8.39 -13.84 -16.83
C GLN A 177 -9.80 -13.53 -16.33
N ALA A 178 -10.20 -12.27 -16.25
CA ALA A 178 -11.55 -11.90 -15.83
C ALA A 178 -12.65 -12.49 -16.74
N GLY A 179 -12.41 -12.54 -18.06
CA GLY A 179 -13.32 -13.16 -19.02
C GLY A 179 -13.42 -14.69 -18.93
N SER A 180 -12.50 -15.38 -18.24
CA SER A 180 -12.57 -16.81 -18.02
C SER A 180 -13.36 -17.24 -16.78
N PHE A 181 -13.80 -16.27 -15.95
CA PHE A 181 -14.62 -16.49 -14.76
C PHE A 181 -16.09 -16.12 -14.96
N LEU A 182 -16.46 -15.60 -16.14
CA LEU A 182 -17.83 -15.34 -16.57
C LEU A 182 -18.31 -16.42 -17.54
#